data_12e8047e90e5b71e7f2454b829394b3e
#
_entry.id   12e8047e90e5b71e7f2454b829394b3e
#
_cell.length_a   1.000
_cell.length_b   1.000
_cell.length_c   1.000
_cell.angle_alpha   90.00
_cell.angle_beta   90.00
_cell.angle_gamma   90.00
#
_symmetry.space_group_name_H-M   'P 1'
#
loop_
_entity.id
_entity.type
_entity.pdbx_description
1 polymer ?
#
loop_
_entity_poly.entity_id
_entity_poly.type
_entity_poly.pdbx_seq_one_letter_code
_entity_poly.pdbx_strand_id
1 'polypeptide(L)' 'MADRAAKDALYDGLAGVAKALGNGHRAQLVDLLAQGERSVDQLAAELGESVANTSHHLQKLLRTGLVRTRREGNRI' A
#
# COMPACT_ATOMS: atom_id res chain seq x y z
N MET A 1 11.93 29.15 -11.34
CA MET A 1 12.96 28.24 -10.88
C MET A 1 12.37 27.18 -9.99
N ALA A 2 12.70 25.93 -10.25
CA ALA A 2 12.17 24.87 -9.44
C ALA A 2 12.78 24.92 -8.04
N ASP A 3 11.95 24.92 -7.05
CA ASP A 3 12.38 24.89 -5.68
C ASP A 3 13.03 23.53 -5.38
N ARG A 4 14.29 23.57 -4.93
CA ARG A 4 14.99 22.33 -4.58
C ARG A 4 14.28 21.58 -3.47
N ALA A 5 13.72 22.28 -2.49
CA ALA A 5 12.99 21.65 -1.40
C ALA A 5 11.75 20.90 -1.92
N ALA A 6 11.04 21.48 -2.89
CA ALA A 6 9.89 20.83 -3.50
C ALA A 6 10.30 19.61 -4.32
N LYS A 7 11.42 19.69 -5.04
CA LYS A 7 11.95 18.55 -5.78
C LYS A 7 12.39 17.42 -4.84
N ASP A 8 13.10 17.77 -3.78
CA ASP A 8 13.57 16.79 -2.80
C ASP A 8 12.37 16.09 -2.14
N ALA A 9 11.32 16.84 -1.80
CA ALA A 9 10.11 16.26 -1.23
C ALA A 9 9.44 15.30 -2.22
N LEU A 10 9.40 15.65 -3.51
CA LEU A 10 8.84 14.79 -4.54
C LEU A 10 9.63 13.49 -4.64
N TYR A 11 10.95 13.56 -4.73
CA TYR A 11 11.78 12.37 -4.86
C TYR A 11 11.74 11.51 -3.59
N ASP A 12 11.71 12.13 -2.42
CA ASP A 12 11.56 11.40 -1.16
C ASP A 12 10.22 10.66 -1.13
N GLY A 13 9.15 11.30 -1.60
CA GLY A 13 7.84 10.66 -1.69
C GLY A 13 7.85 9.48 -2.65
N LEU A 14 8.47 9.65 -3.82
CA LEU A 14 8.61 8.56 -4.80
C LEU A 14 9.45 7.42 -4.24
N ALA A 15 10.53 7.73 -3.53
CA ALA A 15 11.37 6.71 -2.91
C ALA A 15 10.60 5.93 -1.85
N GLY A 16 9.73 6.59 -1.09
CA GLY A 16 8.87 5.94 -0.11
C GLY A 16 7.91 4.96 -0.76
N VAL A 17 7.29 5.36 -1.86
CA VAL A 17 6.39 4.49 -2.64
C VAL A 17 7.18 3.32 -3.23
N ALA A 18 8.33 3.59 -3.82
CA ALA A 18 9.18 2.54 -4.41
C ALA A 18 9.60 1.53 -3.35
N LYS A 19 9.97 2.00 -2.15
CA LYS A 19 10.33 1.12 -1.05
C LYS A 19 9.15 0.24 -0.61
N ALA A 20 7.95 0.82 -0.54
CA ALA A 20 6.75 0.06 -0.19
C ALA A 20 6.45 -1.02 -1.23
N LEU A 21 6.70 -0.75 -2.50
CA LEU A 21 6.48 -1.70 -3.59
C LEU A 21 7.65 -2.66 -3.80
N GLY A 22 8.74 -2.49 -3.07
CA GLY A 22 9.91 -3.36 -3.15
C GLY A 22 9.71 -4.73 -2.50
N ASN A 23 8.47 -5.09 -2.17
CA ASN A 23 8.11 -6.38 -1.60
C ASN A 23 7.02 -7.00 -2.48
N GLY A 24 7.20 -8.28 -2.85
CA GLY A 24 6.28 -8.97 -3.76
C GLY A 24 4.85 -9.00 -3.26
N HIS A 25 4.63 -9.25 -1.98
CA HIS A 25 3.29 -9.27 -1.41
C HIS A 25 2.65 -7.88 -1.46
N ARG A 26 3.41 -6.83 -1.15
CA ARG A 26 2.86 -5.47 -1.21
C ARG A 26 2.56 -5.04 -2.65
N ALA A 27 3.40 -5.40 -3.60
CA ALA A 27 3.12 -5.14 -5.02
C ALA A 27 1.86 -5.86 -5.48
N GLN A 28 1.68 -7.12 -5.07
CA GLN A 28 0.49 -7.90 -5.39
C GLN A 28 -0.77 -7.29 -4.76
N LEU A 29 -0.66 -6.78 -3.53
CA LEU A 29 -1.78 -6.10 -2.87
C LEU A 29 -2.23 -4.88 -3.65
N VAL A 30 -1.30 -4.07 -4.13
CA VAL A 30 -1.65 -2.89 -4.92
C VAL A 30 -2.35 -3.29 -6.22
N ASP A 31 -1.87 -4.33 -6.88
CA ASP A 31 -2.49 -4.85 -8.10
C ASP A 31 -3.92 -5.32 -7.85
N LEU A 32 -4.14 -6.08 -6.78
CA LEU A 32 -5.47 -6.57 -6.42
C LEU A 32 -6.41 -5.41 -6.08
N LEU A 33 -5.94 -4.44 -5.32
CA LEU A 33 -6.75 -3.29 -4.90
C LEU A 33 -7.04 -2.34 -6.05
N ALA A 34 -6.19 -2.30 -7.06
CA ALA A 34 -6.48 -1.54 -8.27
C ALA A 34 -7.68 -2.09 -9.04
N GLN A 35 -8.01 -3.37 -8.82
CA GLN A 35 -9.15 -4.02 -9.45
C GLN A 35 -10.44 -3.79 -8.67
N GLY A 36 -10.36 -3.38 -7.42
CA GLY A 36 -11.52 -3.11 -6.60
C GLY A 36 -11.24 -3.27 -5.12
N GLU A 37 -12.17 -2.77 -4.34
CA GLU A 37 -12.11 -2.82 -2.89
C GLU A 37 -12.23 -4.27 -2.39
N ARG A 38 -11.46 -4.61 -1.35
CA ARG A 38 -11.48 -5.95 -0.76
C ARG A 38 -11.34 -5.87 0.76
N SER A 39 -11.82 -6.89 1.44
CA SER A 39 -11.57 -7.05 2.87
C SER A 39 -10.16 -7.59 3.10
N VAL A 40 -9.65 -7.40 4.32
CA VAL A 40 -8.33 -7.95 4.69
C VAL A 40 -8.33 -9.47 4.57
N ASP A 41 -9.42 -10.14 4.96
CA ASP A 41 -9.54 -11.58 4.86
C ASP A 41 -9.45 -12.07 3.41
N GLN A 42 -10.11 -11.35 2.49
CA GLN A 42 -10.03 -11.68 1.07
C GLN A 42 -8.61 -11.52 0.53
N LEU A 43 -7.94 -10.44 0.92
CA LEU A 43 -6.57 -10.19 0.49
C LEU A 43 -5.62 -11.25 1.03
N ALA A 44 -5.77 -11.61 2.29
CA ALA A 44 -4.94 -12.65 2.92
C ALA A 44 -5.10 -13.99 2.18
N ALA A 45 -6.34 -14.36 1.87
CA ALA A 45 -6.62 -15.58 1.13
C ALA A 45 -5.97 -15.57 -0.25
N GLU A 46 -6.06 -14.45 -0.96
CA GLU A 46 -5.48 -14.31 -2.29
C GLU A 46 -3.95 -14.36 -2.29
N LEU A 47 -3.32 -13.80 -1.24
CA LEU A 47 -1.87 -13.84 -1.10
C LEU A 47 -1.35 -15.18 -0.59
N GLY A 48 -2.21 -16.01 -0.03
CA GLY A 48 -1.77 -17.21 0.67
C GLY A 48 -1.01 -16.89 1.95
N GLU A 49 -1.37 -15.78 2.61
CA GLU A 49 -0.72 -15.27 3.81
C GLU A 49 -1.69 -15.22 4.98
N SER A 50 -1.14 -15.12 6.19
CA SER A 50 -1.96 -14.88 7.37
C SER A 50 -2.59 -13.49 7.33
N VAL A 51 -3.71 -13.32 8.01
CA VAL A 51 -4.35 -12.01 8.16
C VAL A 51 -3.39 -11.03 8.85
N ALA A 52 -2.66 -11.50 9.85
CA ALA A 52 -1.71 -10.66 10.58
C ALA A 52 -0.59 -10.13 9.65
N ASN A 53 0.01 -11.00 8.84
CA ASN A 53 1.05 -10.58 7.90
C ASN A 53 0.49 -9.67 6.82
N THR A 54 -0.69 -9.97 6.31
CA THR A 54 -1.37 -9.14 5.32
C THR A 54 -1.65 -7.76 5.89
N SER A 55 -2.16 -7.68 7.11
CA SER A 55 -2.40 -6.40 7.79
C SER A 55 -1.12 -5.61 7.95
N HIS A 56 -0.01 -6.27 8.27
CA HIS A 56 1.28 -5.62 8.41
C HIS A 56 1.73 -4.98 7.10
N HIS A 57 1.59 -5.69 5.98
CA HIS A 57 1.89 -5.15 4.66
C HIS A 57 0.95 -3.99 4.30
N LEU A 58 -0.34 -4.13 4.61
CA LEU A 58 -1.31 -3.07 4.34
C LEU A 58 -1.00 -1.80 5.11
N GLN A 59 -0.56 -1.91 6.36
CA GLN A 59 -0.19 -0.74 7.14
C GLN A 59 0.96 0.04 6.50
N LYS A 60 1.93 -0.65 5.94
CA LYS A 60 3.02 0.01 5.21
C LYS A 60 2.50 0.75 3.98
N LEU A 61 1.56 0.15 3.25
CA LEU A 61 0.95 0.79 2.09
C LEU A 61 0.06 1.98 2.48
N LEU A 62 -0.66 1.87 3.60
CA LEU A 62 -1.48 2.97 4.10
C LEU A 62 -0.65 4.21 4.40
N ARG A 63 0.57 4.04 4.90
CA ARG A 63 1.48 5.15 5.18
C ARG A 63 1.90 5.90 3.92
N THR A 64 1.91 5.24 2.78
CA THR A 64 2.28 5.89 1.51
C THR A 64 1.12 6.62 0.87
N GLY A 65 -0.10 6.37 1.30
CA GLY A 65 -1.30 6.93 0.67
C GLY A 65 -1.73 6.19 -0.60
N LEU A 66 -1.02 5.12 -1.00
CA LEU A 66 -1.41 4.33 -2.16
C LEU A 66 -2.73 3.60 -1.93
N VAL A 67 -3.01 3.22 -0.70
CA VAL A 67 -4.25 2.57 -0.31
C VAL A 67 -4.85 3.30 0.88
N ARG A 68 -6.13 3.11 1.10
CA ARG A 68 -6.84 3.69 2.24
C ARG A 68 -7.94 2.74 2.68
N THR A 69 -8.32 2.85 3.95
CA THR A 69 -9.42 2.06 4.47
C THR A 69 -10.74 2.76 4.20
N ARG A 70 -11.78 1.97 4.05
CA ARG A 70 -13.13 2.48 4.01
C ARG A 70 -13.66 2.64 5.44
N ARG A 71 -14.83 3.30 5.56
CA ARG A 71 -15.45 3.61 6.85
C ARG A 71 -15.68 2.36 7.71
N GLU A 72 -15.94 1.21 7.12
CA GLU A 72 -16.15 -0.04 7.85
C GLU A 72 -14.89 -0.59 8.50
N GLY A 73 -13.73 -0.06 8.16
CA GLY A 73 -12.47 -0.40 8.82
C GLY A 73 -11.79 -1.67 8.34
N ASN A 74 -12.55 -2.65 7.84
CA ASN A 74 -11.99 -3.90 7.33
C ASN A 74 -11.98 -3.98 5.79
N ARG A 75 -12.30 -2.88 5.10
CA ARG A 75 -12.27 -2.78 3.63
C ARG A 75 -11.15 -1.85 3.21
N ILE A 76 -10.41 -2.23 2.21
CA ILE A 76 -9.26 -1.49 1.71
C ILE A 76 -9.48 -1.07 0.25
#